data_aae3d2087edcd1da291ed71e69a8c4bd
#
_entry.id   aae3d2087edcd1da291ed71e69a8c4bd
#
_cell.length_a   1.000
_cell.length_b   1.000
_cell.length_c   1.000
_cell.angle_alpha   90.00
_cell.angle_beta   90.00
_cell.angle_gamma   90.00
#
_symmetry.space_group_name_H-M   'P 1'
#
loop_
_entity.id
_entity.type
_entity.pdbx_description
1 polymer ?
#
loop_
_entity_poly.entity_id
_entity_poly.type
_entity_poly.pdbx_seq_one_letter_code
_entity_poly.pdbx_strand_id
1 'polypeptide(L)'
;MNILMVSAENDALPGGKVGGIADVVRDMPKALAAEGQQVNVVMPNYGLLHEVNSTKFVQNITVMFAGQPQQIGFYQCTVKNCNAKVIQWVAHHHLFSSCGLGSIYCDDPNNRPFATDATKFALFNAAVGKAILQGVFGKVDVLHLHDWHTAVLAVLRAYDPEYQPLQHIKTAYTIHNLALQGIRPLWGDESSLQSWFPHLNYDVNQINDPTYSHCFNPMRAAINLCDKLHAVSPNYTQEILKPSNLEQGYFGGEGLESDLQRASAEGRLFGILNGCEYSEVSKKPLSLNAFFTLCENEVLKWAGKETTLASAHFIASSRLTKLTNKKLDKRPFLVTSVGRITNQKVLLLQQKMPDGQTALQHVLNELGSTGIFLLLGSGDPSFENFLTQTAGNNTNFIFLKGYSESLSEPIYNTGDLFMMPSSFEPCGISQMLAMRAGQPCIAHSVGGLTDTIKDNENGFLFSGDTQLNQATNMIECFTKTLAVYLDDRKKYTQISENAHKTRFLWSHSAKQYISDLYQ
;
A
#
# COMPACT_ATOMS: atom_id res chain seq x y z
N MET A 1 21.14 -7.90 -15.79
CA MET A 1 21.28 -8.43 -14.41
C MET A 1 20.11 -9.37 -14.12
N ASN A 2 20.34 -10.33 -13.24
CA ASN A 2 19.30 -11.22 -12.73
C ASN A 2 18.89 -10.72 -11.33
N ILE A 3 17.67 -10.26 -11.20
CA ILE A 3 17.14 -9.66 -10.00
C ILE A 3 16.17 -10.66 -9.35
N LEU A 4 16.29 -10.89 -8.05
CA LEU A 4 15.31 -11.61 -7.26
C LEU A 4 14.58 -10.63 -6.34
N MET A 5 13.30 -10.41 -6.58
CA MET A 5 12.40 -9.66 -5.71
C MET A 5 11.72 -10.60 -4.73
N VAL A 6 11.81 -10.31 -3.44
CA VAL A 6 11.17 -11.07 -2.36
C VAL A 6 10.10 -10.20 -1.73
N SER A 7 8.87 -10.69 -1.69
CA SER A 7 7.73 -9.91 -1.19
C SER A 7 6.70 -10.77 -0.47
N ALA A 8 5.91 -10.14 0.41
CA ALA A 8 4.73 -10.74 1.00
C ALA A 8 3.52 -10.74 0.04
N GLU A 9 3.47 -9.78 -0.87
CA GLU A 9 2.33 -9.56 -1.77
C GLU A 9 2.79 -9.47 -3.23
N ASN A 10 1.92 -9.88 -4.17
CA ASN A 10 2.15 -9.72 -5.61
C ASN A 10 0.83 -9.84 -6.39
N ASP A 11 0.31 -8.74 -6.91
CA ASP A 11 -0.94 -8.69 -7.68
C ASP A 11 -0.83 -9.29 -9.11
N ALA A 12 0.36 -9.74 -9.53
CA ALA A 12 0.50 -10.55 -10.73
C ALA A 12 -0.10 -11.95 -10.58
N LEU A 13 -0.30 -12.40 -9.33
CA LEU A 13 -0.90 -13.69 -8.99
C LEU A 13 -2.29 -13.46 -8.39
N PRO A 14 -3.38 -13.94 -9.01
CA PRO A 14 -4.73 -13.89 -8.43
C PRO A 14 -4.76 -14.40 -6.99
N GLY A 15 -5.26 -13.56 -6.07
CA GLY A 15 -5.26 -13.82 -4.62
C GLY A 15 -4.01 -13.34 -3.87
N GLY A 16 -3.02 -12.76 -4.55
CA GLY A 16 -1.76 -12.29 -3.95
C GLY A 16 -1.75 -10.83 -3.50
N LYS A 17 -2.92 -10.17 -3.34
CA LYS A 17 -3.01 -8.73 -3.06
C LYS A 17 -3.79 -8.42 -1.79
N VAL A 18 -3.23 -7.52 -0.97
CA VAL A 18 -3.92 -6.81 0.13
C VAL A 18 -3.65 -5.31 0.05
N GLY A 19 -2.42 -4.89 -0.23
CA GLY A 19 -1.98 -3.50 -0.19
C GLY A 19 -1.28 -3.01 -1.46
N GLY A 20 -0.71 -1.80 -1.38
CA GLY A 20 0.00 -1.17 -2.48
C GLY A 20 1.33 -1.83 -2.86
N ILE A 21 1.92 -2.63 -1.96
CA ILE A 21 3.12 -3.44 -2.25
C ILE A 21 2.86 -4.35 -3.45
N ALA A 22 1.67 -4.99 -3.47
CA ALA A 22 1.27 -5.92 -4.52
C ALA A 22 1.27 -5.26 -5.92
N ASP A 23 0.81 -4.01 -6.02
CA ASP A 23 0.82 -3.26 -7.29
C ASP A 23 2.25 -2.98 -7.77
N VAL A 24 3.14 -2.57 -6.87
CA VAL A 24 4.55 -2.32 -7.18
C VAL A 24 5.22 -3.61 -7.64
N VAL A 25 5.02 -4.71 -6.92
CA VAL A 25 5.62 -6.02 -7.21
C VAL A 25 5.03 -6.67 -8.47
N ARG A 26 3.82 -6.28 -8.89
CA ARG A 26 3.25 -6.64 -10.20
C ARG A 26 3.89 -5.86 -11.36
N ASP A 27 4.11 -4.55 -11.21
CA ASP A 27 4.38 -3.66 -12.34
C ASP A 27 5.87 -3.33 -12.50
N MET A 28 6.63 -3.13 -11.43
CA MET A 28 8.07 -2.86 -11.48
C MET A 28 8.87 -3.97 -12.20
N PRO A 29 8.61 -5.29 -11.97
CA PRO A 29 9.28 -6.36 -12.71
C PRO A 29 9.10 -6.26 -14.22
N LYS A 30 7.90 -5.86 -14.68
CA LYS A 30 7.62 -5.69 -16.11
C LYS A 30 8.43 -4.55 -16.70
N ALA A 31 8.54 -3.43 -15.96
CA ALA A 31 9.31 -2.26 -16.40
C ALA A 31 10.81 -2.56 -16.42
N LEU A 32 11.34 -3.27 -15.41
CA LEU A 32 12.73 -3.73 -15.40
C LEU A 32 13.03 -4.72 -16.54
N ALA A 33 12.08 -5.60 -16.84
CA ALA A 33 12.22 -6.54 -17.97
C ALA A 33 12.22 -5.82 -19.32
N ALA A 34 11.46 -4.72 -19.45
CA ALA A 34 11.49 -3.86 -20.65
C ALA A 34 12.84 -3.16 -20.81
N GLU A 35 13.52 -2.82 -19.69
CA GLU A 35 14.90 -2.29 -19.68
C GLU A 35 15.96 -3.41 -19.79
N GLY A 36 15.57 -4.63 -20.13
CA GLY A 36 16.49 -5.74 -20.45
C GLY A 36 16.88 -6.62 -19.27
N GLN A 37 16.36 -6.38 -18.07
CA GLN A 37 16.69 -7.17 -16.88
C GLN A 37 15.94 -8.51 -16.87
N GLN A 38 16.49 -9.54 -16.24
CA GLN A 38 15.80 -10.78 -15.88
C GLN A 38 15.31 -10.65 -14.45
N VAL A 39 14.01 -10.85 -14.21
CA VAL A 39 13.42 -10.63 -12.88
C VAL A 39 12.71 -11.89 -12.41
N ASN A 40 13.11 -12.42 -11.27
CA ASN A 40 12.37 -13.42 -10.51
C ASN A 40 11.63 -12.72 -9.37
N VAL A 41 10.37 -13.09 -9.13
CA VAL A 41 9.56 -12.60 -8.02
C VAL A 41 9.11 -13.78 -7.21
N VAL A 42 9.34 -13.78 -5.89
CA VAL A 42 8.96 -14.87 -5.00
C VAL A 42 8.13 -14.36 -3.82
N MET A 43 7.04 -15.08 -3.51
CA MET A 43 6.18 -14.83 -2.37
C MET A 43 5.72 -16.13 -1.70
N PRO A 44 5.21 -16.10 -0.45
CA PRO A 44 4.56 -17.26 0.14
C PRO A 44 3.29 -17.67 -0.62
N ASN A 45 2.98 -18.95 -0.60
CA ASN A 45 1.83 -19.51 -1.31
C ASN A 45 0.48 -19.28 -0.61
N TYR A 46 0.47 -19.00 0.68
CA TYR A 46 -0.73 -18.86 1.53
C TYR A 46 -1.75 -20.00 1.42
N GLY A 47 -1.26 -21.19 1.08
CA GLY A 47 -2.07 -22.42 0.97
C GLY A 47 -2.95 -22.50 -0.29
N LEU A 48 -3.04 -21.43 -1.10
CA LEU A 48 -3.99 -21.31 -2.20
C LEU A 48 -3.37 -20.99 -3.56
N LEU A 49 -2.31 -20.17 -3.60
CA LEU A 49 -1.86 -19.56 -4.88
C LEU A 49 -1.37 -20.60 -5.90
N HIS A 50 -0.82 -21.74 -5.46
CA HIS A 50 -0.38 -22.80 -6.36
C HIS A 50 -1.55 -23.60 -6.96
N GLU A 51 -2.75 -23.51 -6.40
CA GLU A 51 -3.97 -24.16 -6.89
C GLU A 51 -4.75 -23.27 -7.86
N VAL A 52 -4.82 -21.95 -7.56
CA VAL A 52 -5.58 -21.00 -8.39
C VAL A 52 -4.79 -20.46 -9.57
N ASN A 53 -3.47 -20.63 -9.56
CA ASN A 53 -2.59 -20.27 -10.67
C ASN A 53 -2.07 -21.52 -11.39
N SER A 54 -1.74 -21.40 -12.66
CA SER A 54 -1.05 -22.48 -13.38
C SER A 54 0.39 -22.58 -12.90
N THR A 55 0.72 -23.66 -12.19
CA THR A 55 2.03 -23.82 -11.53
C THR A 55 2.72 -25.11 -11.92
N LYS A 56 4.05 -25.08 -11.82
CA LYS A 56 4.92 -26.25 -11.97
C LYS A 56 5.77 -26.38 -10.70
N PHE A 57 5.68 -27.52 -10.03
CA PHE A 57 6.59 -27.85 -8.94
C PHE A 57 8.02 -27.94 -9.48
N VAL A 58 8.97 -27.36 -8.76
CA VAL A 58 10.38 -27.35 -9.14
C VAL A 58 11.21 -28.19 -8.18
N GLN A 59 11.16 -27.88 -6.88
CA GLN A 59 11.99 -28.58 -5.91
C GLN A 59 11.52 -28.32 -4.46
N ASN A 60 11.83 -29.24 -3.56
CA ASN A 60 11.75 -29.03 -2.11
C ASN A 60 13.08 -28.51 -1.57
N ILE A 61 12.99 -27.51 -0.67
CA ILE A 61 14.11 -26.96 0.06
C ILE A 61 13.93 -27.31 1.54
N THR A 62 14.98 -27.83 2.18
CA THR A 62 14.98 -28.10 3.63
C THR A 62 15.77 -27.02 4.34
N VAL A 63 15.17 -26.39 5.35
CA VAL A 63 15.80 -25.42 6.24
C VAL A 63 15.64 -25.84 7.70
N MET A 64 16.60 -25.52 8.54
CA MET A 64 16.46 -25.64 9.98
C MET A 64 15.74 -24.40 10.51
N PHE A 65 14.60 -24.61 11.17
CA PHE A 65 13.78 -23.54 11.73
C PHE A 65 13.17 -23.99 13.06
N ALA A 66 13.32 -23.17 14.09
CA ALA A 66 12.89 -23.51 15.46
C ALA A 66 13.44 -24.87 15.93
N GLY A 67 14.71 -25.17 15.59
CA GLY A 67 15.38 -26.43 15.94
C GLY A 67 14.89 -27.68 15.19
N GLN A 68 14.01 -27.52 14.19
CA GLN A 68 13.44 -28.63 13.41
C GLN A 68 13.66 -28.44 11.91
N PRO A 69 13.88 -29.52 11.13
CA PRO A 69 13.93 -29.43 9.69
C PRO A 69 12.52 -29.18 9.14
N GLN A 70 12.39 -28.13 8.31
CA GLN A 70 11.15 -27.79 7.58
C GLN A 70 11.37 -27.98 6.09
N GLN A 71 10.40 -28.56 5.39
CA GLN A 71 10.44 -28.73 3.94
C GLN A 71 9.51 -27.72 3.26
N ILE A 72 10.07 -26.91 2.39
CA ILE A 72 9.34 -25.88 1.64
C ILE A 72 9.37 -26.22 0.15
N GLY A 73 8.20 -26.37 -0.46
CA GLY A 73 8.05 -26.62 -1.91
C GLY A 73 8.08 -25.31 -2.69
N PHE A 74 8.94 -25.23 -3.70
CA PHE A 74 8.97 -24.09 -4.62
C PHE A 74 8.26 -24.44 -5.93
N TYR A 75 7.36 -23.56 -6.36
CA TYR A 75 6.58 -23.68 -7.59
C TYR A 75 6.80 -22.45 -8.46
N GLN A 76 7.03 -22.68 -9.74
CA GLN A 76 7.03 -21.63 -10.76
C GLN A 76 5.61 -21.43 -11.28
N CYS A 77 5.13 -20.18 -11.28
CA CYS A 77 3.80 -19.82 -11.76
C CYS A 77 3.85 -19.31 -13.20
N THR A 78 2.91 -19.77 -14.02
CA THR A 78 2.69 -19.24 -15.37
C THR A 78 1.65 -18.14 -15.33
N VAL A 79 2.05 -16.90 -15.62
CA VAL A 79 1.15 -15.75 -15.70
C VAL A 79 0.85 -15.43 -17.15
N LYS A 80 -0.43 -15.33 -17.51
CA LYS A 80 -0.84 -14.95 -18.87
C LYS A 80 -0.38 -13.51 -19.18
N ASN A 81 0.09 -13.29 -20.42
CA ASN A 81 0.54 -11.98 -20.89
C ASN A 81 1.72 -11.37 -20.08
N CYS A 82 2.51 -12.19 -19.43
CA CYS A 82 3.73 -11.75 -18.75
C CYS A 82 4.91 -11.70 -19.73
N ASN A 83 5.82 -10.73 -19.52
CA ASN A 83 7.09 -10.69 -20.24
C ASN A 83 7.89 -11.97 -19.90
N ALA A 84 8.46 -12.63 -20.90
CA ALA A 84 9.24 -13.87 -20.73
C ALA A 84 10.46 -13.72 -19.78
N LYS A 85 10.89 -12.48 -19.53
CA LYS A 85 11.98 -12.16 -18.59
C LYS A 85 11.49 -12.02 -17.14
N VAL A 86 10.18 -12.11 -16.87
CA VAL A 86 9.61 -12.06 -15.52
C VAL A 86 9.12 -13.45 -15.15
N ILE A 87 9.70 -14.02 -14.11
CA ILE A 87 9.33 -15.37 -13.62
C ILE A 87 8.73 -15.22 -12.21
N GLN A 88 7.53 -15.77 -12.04
CA GLN A 88 6.81 -15.74 -10.76
C GLN A 88 6.99 -17.06 -10.01
N TRP A 89 7.20 -16.98 -8.69
CA TRP A 89 7.44 -18.12 -7.82
C TRP A 89 6.56 -18.04 -6.57
N VAL A 90 6.10 -19.18 -6.10
CA VAL A 90 5.48 -19.30 -4.78
C VAL A 90 6.18 -20.39 -3.95
N ALA A 91 6.40 -20.09 -2.67
CA ALA A 91 6.94 -21.02 -1.70
C ALA A 91 5.79 -21.60 -0.86
N HIS A 92 5.68 -22.93 -0.81
CA HIS A 92 4.59 -23.63 -0.12
C HIS A 92 5.06 -24.30 1.17
N HIS A 93 4.38 -23.95 2.26
CA HIS A 93 4.50 -24.61 3.57
C HIS A 93 3.23 -24.34 4.37
N HIS A 94 2.82 -25.28 5.27
CA HIS A 94 1.58 -25.14 6.05
C HIS A 94 1.56 -23.89 6.95
N LEU A 95 2.71 -23.44 7.49
CA LEU A 95 2.80 -22.23 8.29
C LEU A 95 2.44 -20.96 7.50
N PHE A 96 2.56 -20.96 6.18
CA PHE A 96 2.19 -19.80 5.36
C PHE A 96 0.68 -19.60 5.24
N SER A 97 -0.12 -20.59 5.65
CA SER A 97 -1.58 -20.53 5.70
C SER A 97 -2.16 -20.62 7.10
N SER A 98 -1.36 -20.31 8.13
CA SER A 98 -1.77 -20.42 9.56
C SER A 98 -3.01 -19.60 9.91
N CYS A 99 -3.30 -18.54 9.14
CA CYS A 99 -4.46 -17.65 9.35
C CYS A 99 -5.65 -17.97 8.45
N GLY A 100 -5.58 -19.08 7.73
CA GLY A 100 -6.58 -19.52 6.75
C GLY A 100 -6.06 -19.49 5.32
N LEU A 101 -6.73 -20.25 4.46
CA LEU A 101 -6.37 -20.36 3.04
C LEU A 101 -6.52 -18.99 2.34
N GLY A 102 -5.45 -18.56 1.66
CA GLY A 102 -5.42 -17.30 0.95
C GLY A 102 -5.23 -16.06 1.83
N SER A 103 -5.18 -16.19 3.16
CA SER A 103 -4.96 -15.06 4.06
C SER A 103 -3.48 -14.67 4.10
N ILE A 104 -3.17 -13.49 3.57
CA ILE A 104 -1.79 -12.96 3.54
C ILE A 104 -1.35 -12.53 4.94
N TYR A 105 -2.21 -11.83 5.67
CA TYR A 105 -1.95 -11.34 7.01
C TYR A 105 -2.87 -11.96 8.05
N CYS A 106 -2.38 -12.00 9.28
CA CYS A 106 -3.06 -12.55 10.44
C CYS A 106 -3.53 -11.43 11.36
N ASP A 107 -4.66 -11.65 12.00
CA ASP A 107 -5.16 -10.77 13.06
C ASP A 107 -4.70 -11.33 14.42
N ASP A 108 -3.45 -11.05 14.77
CA ASP A 108 -2.87 -11.49 16.04
C ASP A 108 -3.40 -10.65 17.22
N PRO A 109 -3.50 -11.22 18.44
CA PRO A 109 -3.93 -10.47 19.61
C PRO A 109 -3.01 -9.27 19.92
N ASN A 110 -3.59 -8.17 20.42
CA ASN A 110 -2.87 -6.93 20.74
C ASN A 110 -1.67 -7.09 21.69
N ASN A 111 -1.68 -8.10 22.55
CA ASN A 111 -0.56 -8.42 23.46
C ASN A 111 0.58 -9.22 22.78
N ARG A 112 0.36 -9.73 21.56
CA ARG A 112 1.35 -10.45 20.75
C ARG A 112 1.26 -10.00 19.26
N PRO A 113 1.39 -8.71 18.95
CA PRO A 113 1.22 -8.22 17.58
C PRO A 113 2.26 -8.86 16.65
N PHE A 114 1.84 -9.20 15.45
CA PHE A 114 2.67 -9.82 14.41
C PHE A 114 3.27 -11.20 14.73
N ALA A 115 2.86 -11.88 15.82
CA ALA A 115 3.48 -13.13 16.25
C ALA A 115 3.42 -14.22 15.16
N THR A 116 2.26 -14.41 14.57
CA THR A 116 2.04 -15.40 13.51
C THR A 116 2.68 -14.97 12.18
N ASP A 117 2.48 -13.71 11.80
CA ASP A 117 3.05 -13.16 10.58
C ASP A 117 4.58 -13.16 10.59
N ALA A 118 5.20 -12.70 11.66
CA ALA A 118 6.66 -12.66 11.76
C ALA A 118 7.27 -14.08 11.74
N THR A 119 6.61 -15.05 12.38
CA THR A 119 7.06 -16.44 12.35
C THR A 119 7.01 -17.04 10.94
N LYS A 120 5.89 -16.85 10.21
CA LYS A 120 5.79 -17.38 8.85
C LYS A 120 6.75 -16.68 7.88
N PHE A 121 6.94 -15.36 8.02
CA PHE A 121 7.88 -14.62 7.17
C PHE A 121 9.34 -14.95 7.53
N ALA A 122 9.69 -15.22 8.80
CA ALA A 122 11.01 -15.69 9.17
C ALA A 122 11.35 -17.03 8.48
N LEU A 123 10.42 -18.00 8.50
CA LEU A 123 10.60 -19.26 7.75
C LEU A 123 10.69 -19.03 6.24
N PHE A 124 9.86 -18.17 5.67
CA PHE A 124 9.88 -17.84 4.26
C PHE A 124 11.25 -17.27 3.84
N ASN A 125 11.79 -16.35 4.62
CA ASN A 125 13.11 -15.74 4.38
C ASN A 125 14.23 -16.78 4.40
N ALA A 126 14.23 -17.67 5.38
CA ALA A 126 15.21 -18.78 5.44
C ALA A 126 15.10 -19.70 4.21
N ALA A 127 13.87 -20.04 3.82
CA ALA A 127 13.63 -20.86 2.64
C ALA A 127 14.10 -20.18 1.34
N VAL A 128 13.85 -18.88 1.15
CA VAL A 128 14.31 -18.11 -0.02
C VAL A 128 15.83 -18.06 -0.07
N GLY A 129 16.49 -17.75 1.05
CA GLY A 129 17.96 -17.73 1.11
C GLY A 129 18.56 -19.09 0.75
N LYS A 130 18.02 -20.18 1.28
CA LYS A 130 18.45 -21.55 0.96
C LYS A 130 18.17 -21.90 -0.51
N ALA A 131 17.04 -21.46 -1.06
CA ALA A 131 16.70 -21.67 -2.47
C ALA A 131 17.67 -20.95 -3.41
N ILE A 132 18.16 -19.75 -3.05
CA ILE A 132 19.23 -19.06 -3.80
C ILE A 132 20.51 -19.90 -3.79
N LEU A 133 20.94 -20.39 -2.62
CA LEU A 133 22.13 -21.24 -2.47
C LEU A 133 22.04 -22.54 -3.28
N GLN A 134 20.86 -23.09 -3.44
CA GLN A 134 20.60 -24.30 -4.23
C GLN A 134 20.31 -24.02 -5.72
N GLY A 135 20.37 -22.76 -6.16
CA GLY A 135 20.22 -22.39 -7.56
C GLY A 135 18.79 -22.46 -8.12
N VAL A 136 17.75 -22.46 -7.26
CA VAL A 136 16.33 -22.54 -7.70
C VAL A 136 15.99 -21.41 -8.67
N PHE A 137 16.49 -20.20 -8.40
CA PHE A 137 16.24 -19.01 -9.22
C PHE A 137 17.32 -18.76 -10.29
N GLY A 138 18.26 -19.70 -10.48
CA GLY A 138 19.47 -19.49 -11.27
C GLY A 138 20.44 -18.52 -10.57
N LYS A 139 21.29 -17.85 -11.37
CA LYS A 139 22.19 -16.82 -10.85
C LYS A 139 21.39 -15.61 -10.40
N VAL A 140 21.68 -15.09 -9.20
CA VAL A 140 21.10 -13.85 -8.65
C VAL A 140 22.22 -12.81 -8.53
N ASP A 141 22.09 -11.68 -9.22
CA ASP A 141 23.02 -10.56 -9.16
C ASP A 141 22.57 -9.52 -8.11
N VAL A 142 21.26 -9.36 -7.95
CA VAL A 142 20.63 -8.42 -7.00
C VAL A 142 19.50 -9.11 -6.25
N LEU A 143 19.52 -9.00 -4.94
CA LEU A 143 18.47 -9.42 -4.02
C LEU A 143 17.69 -8.18 -3.56
N HIS A 144 16.44 -8.05 -4.00
CA HIS A 144 15.58 -6.92 -3.66
C HIS A 144 14.50 -7.33 -2.67
N LEU A 145 14.56 -6.78 -1.48
CA LEU A 145 13.68 -7.08 -0.35
C LEU A 145 12.62 -5.97 -0.16
N HIS A 146 11.39 -6.36 0.19
CA HIS A 146 10.27 -5.42 0.33
C HIS A 146 9.68 -5.46 1.74
N ASP A 147 9.78 -4.36 2.48
CA ASP A 147 9.30 -4.15 3.84
C ASP A 147 9.79 -5.18 4.87
N TRP A 148 9.31 -5.07 6.11
CA TRP A 148 9.70 -5.90 7.24
C TRP A 148 9.50 -7.41 7.01
N HIS A 149 8.55 -7.78 6.16
CA HIS A 149 8.23 -9.17 5.81
C HIS A 149 9.41 -9.96 5.23
N THR A 150 10.36 -9.27 4.61
CA THR A 150 11.49 -9.89 3.92
C THR A 150 12.84 -9.56 4.57
N ALA A 151 12.81 -8.79 5.64
CA ALA A 151 13.99 -8.24 6.30
C ALA A 151 14.84 -9.28 7.03
N VAL A 152 14.25 -10.39 7.49
CA VAL A 152 14.98 -11.48 8.16
C VAL A 152 16.04 -12.09 7.24
N LEU A 153 15.84 -12.04 5.91
CA LEU A 153 16.86 -12.53 4.97
C LEU A 153 18.15 -11.70 5.02
N ALA A 154 18.06 -10.38 5.28
CA ALA A 154 19.24 -9.56 5.50
C ALA A 154 19.99 -9.97 6.78
N VAL A 155 19.26 -10.33 7.85
CA VAL A 155 19.85 -10.83 9.11
C VAL A 155 20.57 -12.16 8.89
N LEU A 156 19.91 -13.12 8.23
CA LEU A 156 20.52 -14.42 7.91
C LEU A 156 21.76 -14.25 7.04
N ARG A 157 21.70 -13.43 5.99
CA ARG A 157 22.83 -13.12 5.11
C ARG A 157 24.02 -12.54 5.89
N ALA A 158 23.76 -11.71 6.91
CA ALA A 158 24.82 -11.04 7.67
C ALA A 158 25.44 -11.94 8.75
N TYR A 159 24.65 -12.75 9.42
CA TYR A 159 25.06 -13.38 10.68
C TYR A 159 25.02 -14.92 10.67
N ASP A 160 24.30 -15.55 9.74
CA ASP A 160 24.23 -17.00 9.69
C ASP A 160 25.30 -17.59 8.76
N PRO A 161 26.22 -18.46 9.27
CA PRO A 161 27.28 -19.07 8.45
C PRO A 161 26.73 -19.83 7.22
N GLU A 162 25.54 -20.39 7.28
CA GLU A 162 24.93 -21.09 6.14
C GLU A 162 24.62 -20.15 4.98
N TYR A 163 24.20 -18.90 5.28
CA TYR A 163 23.83 -17.89 4.30
C TYR A 163 24.96 -16.92 3.94
N GLN A 164 26.12 -17.05 4.57
CA GLN A 164 27.30 -16.22 4.29
C GLN A 164 27.68 -16.16 2.79
N PRO A 165 27.55 -17.25 1.99
CA PRO A 165 27.82 -17.17 0.55
C PRO A 165 26.94 -16.17 -0.19
N LEU A 166 25.80 -15.72 0.38
CA LEU A 166 24.96 -14.69 -0.23
C LEU A 166 25.53 -13.26 -0.09
N GLN A 167 26.58 -13.06 0.70
CA GLN A 167 27.17 -11.73 0.94
C GLN A 167 27.73 -11.07 -0.32
N HIS A 168 28.07 -11.84 -1.35
CA HIS A 168 28.51 -11.31 -2.65
C HIS A 168 27.37 -10.75 -3.51
N ILE A 169 26.11 -11.05 -3.18
CA ILE A 169 24.94 -10.55 -3.90
C ILE A 169 24.58 -9.16 -3.39
N LYS A 170 24.46 -8.17 -4.27
CA LYS A 170 23.99 -6.82 -3.90
C LYS A 170 22.57 -6.87 -3.35
N THR A 171 22.33 -6.11 -2.28
CA THR A 171 21.00 -6.01 -1.68
C THR A 171 20.39 -4.63 -1.86
N ALA A 172 19.13 -4.59 -2.30
CA ALA A 172 18.29 -3.42 -2.25
C ALA A 172 17.11 -3.68 -1.30
N TYR A 173 16.75 -2.71 -0.50
CA TYR A 173 15.64 -2.81 0.43
C TYR A 173 14.66 -1.67 0.21
N THR A 174 13.40 -1.99 -0.12
CA THR A 174 12.33 -0.98 -0.30
C THR A 174 11.49 -0.85 0.95
N ILE A 175 11.37 0.37 1.44
CA ILE A 175 10.48 0.82 2.50
C ILE A 175 9.20 1.35 1.85
N HIS A 176 8.13 0.57 1.90
CA HIS A 176 6.82 1.00 1.43
C HIS A 176 6.06 1.79 2.49
N ASN A 177 6.20 1.41 3.77
CA ASN A 177 5.55 2.09 4.87
C ASN A 177 6.22 1.76 6.20
N LEU A 178 6.72 2.78 6.92
CA LEU A 178 7.35 2.63 8.24
C LEU A 178 6.36 2.40 9.39
N ALA A 179 5.07 2.60 9.20
CA ALA A 179 4.08 2.48 10.27
C ALA A 179 3.97 1.07 10.87
N LEU A 180 4.33 0.03 10.11
CA LEU A 180 4.33 -1.36 10.55
C LEU A 180 5.72 -1.95 10.35
N GLN A 181 6.37 -2.35 11.44
CA GLN A 181 7.78 -2.76 11.44
C GLN A 181 8.02 -4.24 11.80
N GLY A 182 6.95 -4.97 12.17
CA GLY A 182 7.01 -6.40 12.49
C GLY A 182 7.79 -6.73 13.75
N ILE A 183 7.82 -5.83 14.73
CA ILE A 183 8.61 -5.93 15.97
C ILE A 183 8.22 -7.16 16.77
N ARG A 184 9.22 -8.00 17.16
CA ARG A 184 9.05 -9.19 17.98
C ARG A 184 10.14 -9.27 19.06
N PRO A 185 9.92 -10.01 20.17
CA PRO A 185 10.98 -10.24 21.15
C PRO A 185 12.25 -10.83 20.53
N LEU A 186 13.42 -10.47 21.06
CA LEU A 186 14.68 -11.11 20.71
C LEU A 186 14.74 -12.55 21.25
N TRP A 187 14.16 -12.79 22.45
CA TRP A 187 14.13 -14.07 23.15
C TRP A 187 12.89 -14.21 24.04
N GLY A 188 12.68 -15.40 24.59
CA GLY A 188 11.65 -15.64 25.61
C GLY A 188 10.22 -15.78 25.10
N ASP A 189 10.01 -15.83 23.79
CA ASP A 189 8.72 -16.08 23.14
C ASP A 189 8.94 -17.03 21.94
N GLU A 190 7.96 -17.87 21.64
CA GLU A 190 8.05 -18.81 20.51
C GLU A 190 8.14 -18.09 19.14
N SER A 191 7.64 -16.85 19.05
CA SER A 191 7.76 -15.96 17.89
C SER A 191 8.91 -14.94 18.07
N SER A 192 10.02 -15.35 18.67
CA SER A 192 11.23 -14.54 18.86
C SER A 192 12.34 -14.95 17.89
N LEU A 193 13.27 -14.04 17.63
CA LEU A 193 14.42 -14.31 16.77
C LEU A 193 15.22 -15.52 17.24
N GLN A 194 15.46 -15.63 18.58
CA GLN A 194 16.15 -16.77 19.18
C GLN A 194 15.41 -18.09 19.00
N SER A 195 14.08 -18.09 19.09
CA SER A 195 13.28 -19.31 18.91
C SER A 195 13.31 -19.79 17.46
N TRP A 196 13.31 -18.86 16.50
CA TRP A 196 13.40 -19.21 15.08
C TRP A 196 14.78 -19.73 14.69
N PHE A 197 15.85 -19.04 15.16
CA PHE A 197 17.25 -19.31 14.81
C PHE A 197 18.14 -19.34 16.06
N PRO A 198 18.07 -20.41 16.88
CA PRO A 198 18.75 -20.47 18.18
C PRO A 198 20.28 -20.48 18.10
N HIS A 199 20.84 -20.78 16.93
CA HIS A 199 22.28 -20.82 16.67
C HIS A 199 22.85 -19.46 16.23
N LEU A 200 21.97 -18.45 15.97
CA LEU A 200 22.39 -17.20 15.37
C LEU A 200 23.15 -16.33 16.39
N ASN A 201 24.32 -15.89 15.99
CA ASN A 201 25.13 -14.90 16.75
C ASN A 201 25.14 -13.58 15.98
N TYR A 202 24.62 -12.52 16.57
CA TYR A 202 24.38 -11.25 15.90
C TYR A 202 24.78 -10.04 16.76
N ASP A 203 25.07 -8.91 16.11
CA ASP A 203 25.20 -7.63 16.79
C ASP A 203 23.82 -7.07 17.10
N VAL A 204 23.44 -7.11 18.37
CA VAL A 204 22.13 -6.64 18.85
C VAL A 204 21.88 -5.17 18.47
N ASN A 205 22.92 -4.32 18.45
CA ASN A 205 22.79 -2.89 18.17
C ASN A 205 22.38 -2.59 16.73
N GLN A 206 22.51 -3.55 15.81
CA GLN A 206 22.10 -3.41 14.42
C GLN A 206 20.64 -3.81 14.19
N ILE A 207 20.05 -4.60 15.10
CA ILE A 207 18.77 -5.28 14.84
C ILE A 207 17.71 -5.07 15.90
N ASN A 208 18.06 -4.58 17.12
CA ASN A 208 17.09 -4.33 18.16
C ASN A 208 16.23 -3.10 17.85
N ASP A 209 15.05 -3.07 18.45
CA ASP A 209 14.15 -1.89 18.36
C ASP A 209 14.71 -0.73 19.20
N PRO A 210 14.74 0.52 18.69
CA PRO A 210 15.25 1.66 19.44
C PRO A 210 14.44 2.02 20.68
N THR A 211 13.14 1.76 20.66
CA THR A 211 12.22 2.03 21.78
C THR A 211 12.14 0.84 22.73
N TYR A 212 12.06 -0.38 22.18
CA TYR A 212 11.93 -1.63 22.91
C TYR A 212 13.20 -2.47 22.74
N SER A 213 14.28 -2.10 23.45
CA SER A 213 15.64 -2.66 23.26
C SER A 213 15.73 -4.20 23.40
N HIS A 214 14.76 -4.83 24.06
CA HIS A 214 14.65 -6.30 24.20
C HIS A 214 13.91 -6.95 23.00
N CYS A 215 13.48 -6.14 22.03
CA CYS A 215 12.79 -6.62 20.84
C CYS A 215 13.69 -6.55 19.61
N PHE A 216 13.48 -7.46 18.69
CA PHE A 216 13.97 -7.48 17.34
C PHE A 216 13.08 -6.58 16.46
N ASN A 217 13.69 -5.67 15.71
CA ASN A 217 12.99 -4.87 14.71
C ASN A 217 13.51 -5.26 13.31
N PRO A 218 12.75 -6.05 12.55
CA PRO A 218 13.19 -6.52 11.23
C PRO A 218 13.46 -5.38 10.26
N MET A 219 12.60 -4.33 10.25
CA MET A 219 12.79 -3.19 9.35
C MET A 219 14.10 -2.44 9.66
N ARG A 220 14.41 -2.19 10.94
CA ARG A 220 15.69 -1.62 11.35
C ARG A 220 16.87 -2.48 10.88
N ALA A 221 16.76 -3.79 11.08
CA ALA A 221 17.80 -4.73 10.65
C ALA A 221 18.08 -4.61 9.15
N ALA A 222 17.05 -4.56 8.30
CA ALA A 222 17.25 -4.39 6.86
C ALA A 222 17.84 -3.01 6.51
N ILE A 223 17.41 -1.93 7.18
CA ILE A 223 17.99 -0.59 7.00
C ILE A 223 19.51 -0.58 7.28
N ASN A 224 19.94 -1.31 8.31
CA ASN A 224 21.35 -1.34 8.70
C ASN A 224 22.19 -2.32 7.88
N LEU A 225 21.60 -3.43 7.39
CA LEU A 225 22.33 -4.56 6.82
C LEU A 225 22.27 -4.65 5.29
N CYS A 226 21.37 -3.92 4.61
CA CYS A 226 21.31 -3.89 3.16
C CYS A 226 22.22 -2.83 2.55
N ASP A 227 22.71 -3.09 1.32
CA ASP A 227 23.66 -2.20 0.64
C ASP A 227 23.01 -0.89 0.18
N LYS A 228 21.77 -0.95 -0.33
CA LYS A 228 21.01 0.19 -0.82
C LYS A 228 19.58 0.17 -0.25
N LEU A 229 19.06 1.35 0.05
CA LEU A 229 17.74 1.56 0.60
C LEU A 229 16.92 2.44 -0.34
N HIS A 230 15.67 2.12 -0.47
CA HIS A 230 14.71 2.84 -1.29
C HIS A 230 13.47 3.19 -0.47
N ALA A 231 13.06 4.46 -0.47
CA ALA A 231 11.73 4.87 -0.05
C ALA A 231 10.91 5.28 -1.28
N VAL A 232 9.62 4.98 -1.27
CA VAL A 232 8.74 4.96 -2.47
C VAL A 232 8.34 6.33 -3.04
N SER A 233 8.92 7.41 -2.51
CA SER A 233 8.86 8.74 -3.12
C SER A 233 9.96 9.67 -2.57
N PRO A 234 10.37 10.70 -3.34
CA PRO A 234 11.39 11.66 -2.92
C PRO A 234 11.01 12.42 -1.65
N ASN A 235 9.78 12.94 -1.55
CA ASN A 235 9.35 13.70 -0.37
C ASN A 235 9.22 12.80 0.86
N TYR A 236 8.67 11.59 0.72
CA TYR A 236 8.61 10.63 1.83
C TYR A 236 10.00 10.30 2.37
N THR A 237 11.01 10.20 1.49
CA THR A 237 12.40 10.01 1.91
C THR A 237 12.89 11.14 2.84
N GLN A 238 12.47 12.38 2.61
CA GLN A 238 12.82 13.51 3.48
C GLN A 238 12.02 13.52 4.79
N GLU A 239 10.76 13.10 4.73
CA GLU A 239 9.90 13.02 5.91
C GLU A 239 10.40 12.00 6.92
N ILE A 240 10.79 10.81 6.47
CA ILE A 240 11.26 9.72 7.36
C ILE A 240 12.62 9.98 8.01
N LEU A 241 13.35 11.02 7.60
CA LEU A 241 14.58 11.48 8.27
C LEU A 241 14.29 12.29 9.54
N LYS A 242 13.04 12.65 9.81
CA LYS A 242 12.64 13.44 10.97
C LYS A 242 11.87 12.55 11.96
N PRO A 243 11.95 12.81 13.27
CA PRO A 243 11.15 12.08 14.25
C PRO A 243 9.66 12.33 14.03
N SER A 244 8.84 11.32 14.29
CA SER A 244 7.38 11.46 14.30
C SER A 244 6.95 12.37 15.45
N ASN A 245 5.91 13.19 15.21
CA ASN A 245 5.24 14.00 16.22
C ASN A 245 3.71 13.87 16.06
N LEU A 246 3.16 12.84 16.68
CA LEU A 246 1.74 12.49 16.54
C LEU A 246 0.80 13.58 17.10
N GLU A 247 1.25 14.36 18.09
CA GLU A 247 0.47 15.49 18.64
C GLU A 247 0.29 16.59 17.59
N GLN A 248 1.28 16.76 16.72
CA GLN A 248 1.22 17.68 15.59
C GLN A 248 0.70 17.04 14.30
N GLY A 249 0.32 15.76 14.34
CA GLY A 249 -0.13 15.01 13.15
C GLY A 249 0.97 14.79 12.12
N TYR A 250 2.24 14.74 12.56
CA TYR A 250 3.39 14.48 11.70
C TYR A 250 3.89 13.04 11.87
N PHE A 251 3.96 12.32 10.76
CA PHE A 251 4.45 10.95 10.67
C PHE A 251 5.81 10.94 9.97
N GLY A 252 6.87 10.68 10.71
CA GLY A 252 8.25 10.69 10.25
C GLY A 252 8.88 9.30 10.24
N GLY A 253 10.06 9.17 10.87
CA GLY A 253 10.86 7.95 10.87
C GLY A 253 10.39 6.85 11.80
N GLU A 254 9.31 7.05 12.58
CA GLU A 254 8.71 6.03 13.46
C GLU A 254 9.73 5.36 14.40
N GLY A 255 10.71 6.13 14.90
CA GLY A 255 11.80 5.67 15.76
C GLY A 255 13.04 5.19 15.01
N LEU A 256 13.02 5.10 13.68
CA LEU A 256 14.14 4.66 12.84
C LEU A 256 14.86 5.83 12.16
N GLU A 257 14.50 7.09 12.45
CA GLU A 257 15.06 8.28 11.80
C GLU A 257 16.58 8.38 11.94
N SER A 258 17.17 7.97 13.06
CA SER A 258 18.63 8.03 13.26
C SER A 258 19.38 7.05 12.33
N ASP A 259 18.85 5.83 12.14
CA ASP A 259 19.43 4.85 11.23
C ASP A 259 19.24 5.29 9.77
N LEU A 260 18.09 5.89 9.43
CA LEU A 260 17.81 6.44 8.12
C LEU A 260 18.67 7.67 7.80
N GLN A 261 18.89 8.57 8.76
CA GLN A 261 19.81 9.71 8.61
C GLN A 261 21.24 9.23 8.33
N ARG A 262 21.72 8.21 9.06
CA ARG A 262 23.02 7.60 8.81
C ARG A 262 23.10 7.02 7.39
N ALA A 263 22.10 6.22 6.99
CA ALA A 263 22.03 5.65 5.65
C ALA A 263 21.99 6.72 4.54
N SER A 264 21.29 7.83 4.79
CA SER A 264 21.25 8.98 3.88
C SER A 264 22.62 9.66 3.77
N ALA A 265 23.29 9.90 4.89
CA ALA A 265 24.63 10.49 4.91
C ALA A 265 25.69 9.60 4.21
N GLU A 266 25.51 8.29 4.25
CA GLU A 266 26.35 7.31 3.55
C GLU A 266 26.00 7.17 2.05
N GLY A 267 25.02 7.90 1.55
CA GLY A 267 24.55 7.81 0.15
C GLY A 267 23.89 6.45 -0.20
N ARG A 268 23.28 5.80 0.79
CA ARG A 268 22.57 4.51 0.61
C ARG A 268 21.07 4.64 0.47
N LEU A 269 20.47 5.76 0.90
CA LEU A 269 19.02 5.98 0.88
C LEU A 269 18.60 6.81 -0.33
N PHE A 270 17.67 6.28 -1.13
CA PHE A 270 17.16 6.90 -2.35
C PHE A 270 15.63 7.02 -2.31
N GLY A 271 15.11 8.16 -2.78
CA GLY A 271 13.68 8.39 -2.96
C GLY A 271 13.31 8.25 -4.42
N ILE A 272 12.64 7.17 -4.80
CA ILE A 272 12.20 6.94 -6.18
C ILE A 272 10.69 6.78 -6.20
N LEU A 273 10.01 7.63 -6.98
CA LEU A 273 8.56 7.60 -7.08
C LEU A 273 8.09 6.33 -7.78
N ASN A 274 7.08 5.65 -7.23
CA ASN A 274 6.40 4.57 -7.90
C ASN A 274 5.68 5.06 -9.16
N GLY A 275 5.59 4.20 -10.15
CA GLY A 275 4.82 4.47 -11.37
C GLY A 275 3.34 4.11 -11.25
N CYS A 276 2.62 4.40 -12.32
CA CYS A 276 1.24 3.99 -12.51
C CYS A 276 1.09 3.32 -13.87
N GLU A 277 0.16 2.37 -13.98
CA GLU A 277 -0.18 1.71 -15.23
C GLU A 277 -1.11 2.61 -16.06
N TYR A 278 -0.75 2.81 -17.33
CA TYR A 278 -1.48 3.64 -18.29
C TYR A 278 -1.95 2.86 -19.52
N SER A 279 -2.02 1.54 -19.43
CA SER A 279 -2.62 0.73 -20.50
C SER A 279 -4.03 1.23 -20.81
N GLU A 280 -4.39 1.20 -22.08
CA GLU A 280 -5.57 1.87 -22.62
C GLU A 280 -6.84 1.55 -21.84
N VAL A 281 -7.30 2.53 -21.06
CA VAL A 281 -8.62 2.54 -20.48
C VAL A 281 -9.59 3.02 -21.57
N SER A 282 -9.93 2.15 -22.50
CA SER A 282 -10.82 2.48 -23.61
C SER A 282 -12.32 2.37 -23.27
N LYS A 283 -12.70 2.46 -22.00
CA LYS A 283 -14.10 2.46 -21.63
C LYS A 283 -14.63 3.91 -21.60
N LYS A 284 -15.61 4.20 -22.47
CA LYS A 284 -16.35 5.45 -22.38
C LYS A 284 -16.87 5.63 -20.96
N PRO A 285 -16.78 6.85 -20.38
CA PRO A 285 -17.37 7.12 -19.06
C PRO A 285 -18.81 6.66 -19.02
N LEU A 286 -19.20 6.03 -17.92
CA LEU A 286 -20.57 5.64 -17.68
C LEU A 286 -21.45 6.89 -17.54
N SER A 287 -22.72 6.81 -17.95
CA SER A 287 -23.68 7.82 -17.52
C SER A 287 -23.79 7.76 -15.99
N LEU A 288 -24.07 8.89 -15.35
CA LEU A 288 -24.16 8.95 -13.88
C LEU A 288 -25.18 7.94 -13.33
N ASN A 289 -26.28 7.76 -14.04
CA ASN A 289 -27.31 6.78 -13.67
C ASN A 289 -26.78 5.34 -13.75
N ALA A 290 -26.09 4.98 -14.82
CA ALA A 290 -25.46 3.66 -14.97
C ALA A 290 -24.37 3.42 -13.91
N PHE A 291 -23.62 4.47 -13.53
CA PHE A 291 -22.63 4.42 -12.47
C PHE A 291 -23.28 4.14 -11.09
N PHE A 292 -24.34 4.87 -10.72
CA PHE A 292 -25.04 4.63 -9.47
C PHE A 292 -25.73 3.25 -9.43
N THR A 293 -26.28 2.79 -10.55
CA THR A 293 -26.83 1.43 -10.67
C THR A 293 -25.72 0.37 -10.45
N LEU A 294 -24.53 0.59 -11.00
CA LEU A 294 -23.40 -0.30 -10.78
C LEU A 294 -22.99 -0.34 -9.29
N CYS A 295 -22.91 0.82 -8.64
CA CYS A 295 -22.63 0.92 -7.20
C CYS A 295 -23.69 0.17 -6.37
N GLU A 296 -24.99 0.35 -6.69
CA GLU A 296 -26.08 -0.33 -6.00
C GLU A 296 -25.99 -1.85 -6.12
N ASN A 297 -25.70 -2.36 -7.32
CA ASN A 297 -25.53 -3.79 -7.57
C ASN A 297 -24.37 -4.38 -6.75
N GLU A 298 -23.25 -3.66 -6.59
CA GLU A 298 -22.14 -4.13 -5.76
C GLU A 298 -22.51 -4.13 -4.26
N VAL A 299 -23.20 -3.09 -3.79
CA VAL A 299 -23.72 -3.05 -2.40
C VAL A 299 -24.63 -4.24 -2.12
N LEU A 300 -25.53 -4.59 -3.05
CA LEU A 300 -26.42 -5.74 -2.92
C LEU A 300 -25.66 -7.07 -2.90
N LYS A 301 -24.57 -7.19 -3.70
CA LYS A 301 -23.71 -8.37 -3.66
C LYS A 301 -23.01 -8.53 -2.31
N TRP A 302 -22.54 -7.43 -1.70
CA TRP A 302 -21.93 -7.49 -0.37
C TRP A 302 -22.94 -7.84 0.70
N ALA A 303 -24.11 -7.18 0.69
CA ALA A 303 -25.21 -7.48 1.62
C ALA A 303 -25.66 -8.96 1.55
N GLY A 304 -25.65 -9.55 0.35
CA GLY A 304 -26.01 -10.96 0.15
C GLY A 304 -24.99 -11.98 0.69
N LYS A 305 -23.78 -11.53 1.03
CA LYS A 305 -22.74 -12.39 1.65
C LYS A 305 -22.77 -12.35 3.18
N GLU A 306 -23.46 -11.38 3.76
CA GLU A 306 -23.57 -11.21 5.21
C GLU A 306 -24.78 -11.95 5.76
N THR A 307 -24.67 -12.47 6.99
CA THR A 307 -25.77 -13.13 7.70
C THR A 307 -26.79 -12.13 8.24
N THR A 308 -26.38 -10.86 8.42
CA THR A 308 -27.22 -9.75 8.89
C THR A 308 -26.95 -8.53 8.03
N LEU A 309 -28.01 -7.82 7.63
CA LEU A 309 -27.87 -6.62 6.81
C LEU A 309 -27.15 -5.50 7.59
N ALA A 310 -25.97 -5.10 7.14
CA ALA A 310 -25.26 -3.98 7.72
C ALA A 310 -25.97 -2.64 7.42
N SER A 311 -26.06 -1.76 8.43
CA SER A 311 -26.66 -0.42 8.27
C SER A 311 -26.04 0.39 7.13
N ALA A 312 -24.70 0.26 6.93
CA ALA A 312 -24.00 0.92 5.84
C ALA A 312 -24.56 0.53 4.46
N HIS A 313 -24.79 -0.78 4.23
CA HIS A 313 -25.33 -1.28 2.96
C HIS A 313 -26.77 -0.81 2.73
N PHE A 314 -27.59 -0.83 3.79
CA PHE A 314 -28.97 -0.33 3.71
C PHE A 314 -29.02 1.17 3.36
N ILE A 315 -28.21 1.99 4.04
CA ILE A 315 -28.14 3.44 3.80
C ILE A 315 -27.65 3.71 2.38
N ALA A 316 -26.57 3.06 1.95
CA ALA A 316 -25.99 3.23 0.62
C ALA A 316 -27.01 2.84 -0.48
N SER A 317 -27.63 1.66 -0.40
CA SER A 317 -28.66 1.21 -1.34
C SER A 317 -29.83 2.20 -1.41
N SER A 318 -30.39 2.62 -0.25
CA SER A 318 -31.47 3.60 -0.20
C SER A 318 -31.13 4.94 -0.85
N ARG A 319 -29.86 5.41 -0.72
CA ARG A 319 -29.39 6.65 -1.38
C ARG A 319 -29.26 6.46 -2.89
N LEU A 320 -28.63 5.36 -3.31
CA LEU A 320 -28.39 5.05 -4.72
C LEU A 320 -29.72 4.85 -5.47
N THR A 321 -30.67 4.10 -4.93
CA THR A 321 -32.01 3.92 -5.51
C THR A 321 -32.72 5.26 -5.70
N LYS A 322 -32.62 6.20 -4.75
CA LYS A 322 -33.23 7.53 -4.89
C LYS A 322 -32.57 8.34 -6.01
N LEU A 323 -31.25 8.21 -6.20
CA LEU A 323 -30.51 8.91 -7.26
C LEU A 323 -30.79 8.33 -8.64
N THR A 324 -30.92 7.01 -8.76
CA THR A 324 -31.24 6.32 -10.02
C THR A 324 -32.67 6.58 -10.49
N ASN A 325 -33.62 6.71 -9.54
CA ASN A 325 -35.03 6.96 -9.84
C ASN A 325 -35.36 8.45 -10.03
N LYS A 326 -34.48 9.37 -9.66
CA LYS A 326 -34.70 10.82 -9.80
C LYS A 326 -34.10 11.33 -11.11
N LYS A 327 -34.91 12.02 -11.91
CA LYS A 327 -34.38 12.82 -13.03
C LYS A 327 -33.64 14.02 -12.42
N LEU A 328 -32.32 14.03 -12.53
CA LEU A 328 -31.50 15.13 -12.03
C LEU A 328 -31.58 16.29 -13.04
N ASP A 329 -32.01 17.47 -12.60
CA ASP A 329 -32.09 18.68 -13.46
C ASP A 329 -30.69 19.14 -13.89
N LYS A 330 -29.70 18.98 -13.01
CA LYS A 330 -28.27 19.23 -13.28
C LYS A 330 -27.42 18.07 -12.76
N ARG A 331 -26.32 17.80 -13.46
CA ARG A 331 -25.33 16.83 -12.97
C ARG A 331 -24.70 17.36 -11.66
N PRO A 332 -24.77 16.60 -10.55
CA PRO A 332 -24.14 16.99 -9.30
C PRO A 332 -22.61 16.96 -9.43
N PHE A 333 -21.93 17.81 -8.67
CA PHE A 333 -20.49 17.71 -8.47
C PHE A 333 -20.17 16.45 -7.69
N LEU A 334 -19.46 15.51 -8.31
CA LEU A 334 -19.19 14.21 -7.70
C LEU A 334 -17.78 14.19 -7.10
N VAL A 335 -17.71 14.30 -5.78
CA VAL A 335 -16.48 14.06 -5.02
C VAL A 335 -16.36 12.56 -4.77
N THR A 336 -15.19 11.98 -4.99
CA THR A 336 -14.95 10.55 -4.76
C THR A 336 -13.72 10.32 -3.89
N SER A 337 -13.70 9.19 -3.20
CA SER A 337 -12.55 8.68 -2.48
C SER A 337 -12.55 7.16 -2.50
N VAL A 338 -11.39 6.53 -2.67
CA VAL A 338 -11.21 5.08 -2.66
C VAL A 338 -10.00 4.74 -1.81
N GLY A 339 -10.16 3.85 -0.83
CA GLY A 339 -9.03 3.41 -0.02
C GLY A 339 -9.44 2.57 1.18
N ARG A 340 -8.44 2.00 1.85
CA ARG A 340 -8.67 1.30 3.12
C ARG A 340 -9.14 2.29 4.19
N ILE A 341 -10.13 1.89 4.98
CA ILE A 341 -10.63 2.70 6.09
C ILE A 341 -9.72 2.51 7.30
N THR A 342 -8.73 3.37 7.42
CA THR A 342 -7.70 3.33 8.46
C THR A 342 -7.47 4.71 9.05
N ASN A 343 -6.76 4.78 10.17
CA ASN A 343 -6.32 6.04 10.76
C ASN A 343 -5.61 6.94 9.73
N GLN A 344 -4.72 6.36 8.91
CA GLN A 344 -4.03 7.06 7.83
C GLN A 344 -4.96 7.83 6.89
N LYS A 345 -6.12 7.26 6.54
CA LYS A 345 -7.02 7.78 5.50
C LYS A 345 -8.19 8.61 6.02
N VAL A 346 -8.62 8.37 7.27
CA VAL A 346 -9.89 8.90 7.80
C VAL A 346 -9.69 9.88 8.96
N LEU A 347 -8.51 9.92 9.58
CA LEU A 347 -8.23 10.72 10.76
C LEU A 347 -8.65 12.20 10.60
N LEU A 348 -8.23 12.84 9.50
CA LEU A 348 -8.56 14.25 9.25
C LEU A 348 -10.06 14.48 9.00
N LEU A 349 -10.75 13.51 8.38
CA LEU A 349 -12.21 13.61 8.20
C LEU A 349 -12.97 13.55 9.53
N GLN A 350 -12.47 12.77 10.49
CA GLN A 350 -13.07 12.62 11.81
C GLN A 350 -12.70 13.75 12.77
N GLN A 351 -11.66 14.56 12.47
CA GLN A 351 -11.20 15.64 13.31
C GLN A 351 -12.37 16.55 13.71
N LYS A 352 -12.55 16.75 15.03
CA LYS A 352 -13.54 17.69 15.57
C LYS A 352 -13.04 19.12 15.42
N MET A 353 -13.89 19.96 14.85
CA MET A 353 -13.68 21.39 14.71
C MET A 353 -14.15 22.14 15.98
N PRO A 354 -13.80 23.43 16.16
CA PRO A 354 -14.15 24.20 17.36
C PRO A 354 -15.65 24.28 17.66
N ASP A 355 -16.50 24.13 16.67
CA ASP A 355 -17.98 24.11 16.81
C ASP A 355 -18.53 22.73 17.21
N GLY A 356 -17.65 21.73 17.38
CA GLY A 356 -17.99 20.37 17.75
C GLY A 356 -18.39 19.45 16.58
N GLN A 357 -18.57 19.97 15.36
CA GLN A 357 -18.79 19.16 14.17
C GLN A 357 -17.47 18.51 13.69
N THR A 358 -17.56 17.47 12.88
CA THR A 358 -16.37 16.87 12.25
C THR A 358 -15.99 17.63 10.98
N ALA A 359 -14.72 17.54 10.58
CA ALA A 359 -14.26 18.13 9.31
C ALA A 359 -15.04 17.56 8.11
N LEU A 360 -15.39 16.27 8.13
CA LEU A 360 -16.26 15.67 7.10
C LEU A 360 -17.63 16.37 7.07
N GLN A 361 -18.23 16.68 8.24
CA GLN A 361 -19.51 17.38 8.28
C GLN A 361 -19.41 18.77 7.65
N HIS A 362 -18.32 19.51 7.90
CA HIS A 362 -18.08 20.80 7.23
C HIS A 362 -17.96 20.66 5.71
N VAL A 363 -17.19 19.68 5.22
CA VAL A 363 -17.07 19.39 3.77
C VAL A 363 -18.46 19.09 3.17
N LEU A 364 -19.29 18.30 3.86
CA LEU A 364 -20.64 17.97 3.40
C LEU A 364 -21.60 19.17 3.44
N ASN A 365 -21.46 20.06 4.40
CA ASN A 365 -22.23 21.31 4.49
C ASN A 365 -21.87 22.25 3.33
N GLU A 366 -20.59 22.44 3.03
CA GLU A 366 -20.10 23.23 1.89
C GLU A 366 -20.59 22.64 0.55
N LEU A 367 -20.52 21.31 0.42
CA LEU A 367 -21.00 20.61 -0.77
C LEU A 367 -22.52 20.81 -0.97
N GLY A 368 -23.28 20.82 0.10
CA GLY A 368 -24.73 21.08 0.15
C GLY A 368 -25.53 20.28 -0.86
N SER A 369 -26.42 20.95 -1.58
CA SER A 369 -27.22 20.34 -2.66
C SER A 369 -26.50 20.35 -4.02
N THR A 370 -25.31 20.96 -4.11
CA THR A 370 -24.52 21.09 -5.34
C THR A 370 -23.93 19.77 -5.79
N GLY A 371 -23.60 18.88 -4.84
CA GLY A 371 -22.89 17.67 -5.16
C GLY A 371 -23.15 16.48 -4.23
N ILE A 372 -22.41 15.43 -4.49
CA ILE A 372 -22.45 14.16 -3.76
C ILE A 372 -21.00 13.76 -3.45
N PHE A 373 -20.75 13.32 -2.21
CA PHE A 373 -19.50 12.68 -1.85
C PHE A 373 -19.73 11.16 -1.75
N LEU A 374 -18.99 10.39 -2.58
CA LEU A 374 -19.00 8.93 -2.60
C LEU A 374 -17.67 8.40 -2.14
N LEU A 375 -17.64 7.63 -1.05
CA LEU A 375 -16.45 7.01 -0.48
C LEU A 375 -16.57 5.49 -0.52
N LEU A 376 -15.62 4.82 -1.17
CA LEU A 376 -15.51 3.36 -1.22
C LEU A 376 -14.35 2.88 -0.34
N GLY A 377 -14.64 1.96 0.58
CA GLY A 377 -13.59 1.32 1.38
C GLY A 377 -14.12 0.47 2.52
N SER A 378 -13.22 -0.31 3.11
CA SER A 378 -13.43 -1.06 4.34
C SER A 378 -12.16 -1.11 5.17
N GLY A 379 -12.27 -1.41 6.47
CA GLY A 379 -11.12 -1.49 7.37
C GLY A 379 -11.48 -1.40 8.84
N ASP A 380 -10.95 -0.42 9.57
CA ASP A 380 -11.16 -0.27 11.00
C ASP A 380 -12.64 -0.06 11.35
N PRO A 381 -13.22 -0.89 12.24
CA PRO A 381 -14.64 -0.81 12.59
C PRO A 381 -15.05 0.55 13.20
N SER A 382 -14.16 1.24 13.92
CA SER A 382 -14.47 2.52 14.54
C SER A 382 -14.68 3.61 13.50
N PHE A 383 -13.82 3.67 12.49
CA PHE A 383 -13.95 4.60 11.37
C PHE A 383 -15.10 4.21 10.43
N GLU A 384 -15.33 2.92 10.19
CA GLU A 384 -16.51 2.46 9.43
C GLU A 384 -17.82 2.89 10.10
N ASN A 385 -17.91 2.77 11.44
CA ASN A 385 -19.07 3.24 12.20
C ASN A 385 -19.25 4.76 12.10
N PHE A 386 -18.17 5.53 12.21
CA PHE A 386 -18.19 6.98 12.02
C PHE A 386 -18.74 7.35 10.63
N LEU A 387 -18.21 6.75 9.57
CA LEU A 387 -18.65 7.00 8.20
C LEU A 387 -20.11 6.57 7.96
N THR A 388 -20.51 5.44 8.55
CA THR A 388 -21.90 4.94 8.48
C THR A 388 -22.87 5.91 9.15
N GLN A 389 -22.55 6.41 10.35
CA GLN A 389 -23.37 7.39 11.07
C GLN A 389 -23.45 8.71 10.30
N THR A 390 -22.33 9.18 9.76
CA THR A 390 -22.30 10.38 8.91
C THR A 390 -23.17 10.21 7.66
N ALA A 391 -23.11 9.06 6.99
CA ALA A 391 -23.96 8.76 5.84
C ALA A 391 -25.45 8.70 6.23
N GLY A 392 -25.78 8.19 7.41
CA GLY A 392 -27.15 8.18 7.93
C GLY A 392 -27.75 9.60 8.05
N ASN A 393 -26.94 10.54 8.49
CA ASN A 393 -27.34 11.93 8.77
C ASN A 393 -27.28 12.86 7.54
N ASN A 394 -26.52 12.50 6.48
CA ASN A 394 -26.29 13.37 5.33
C ASN A 394 -26.74 12.71 4.02
N THR A 395 -27.67 13.33 3.32
CA THR A 395 -28.22 12.78 2.06
C THR A 395 -27.26 12.89 0.88
N ASN A 396 -26.28 13.77 0.95
CA ASN A 396 -25.24 14.01 -0.04
C ASN A 396 -23.94 13.23 0.23
N PHE A 397 -23.96 12.29 1.20
CA PHE A 397 -22.84 11.39 1.47
C PHE A 397 -23.25 9.92 1.26
N ILE A 398 -22.46 9.20 0.48
CA ILE A 398 -22.64 7.77 0.18
C ILE A 398 -21.37 7.04 0.61
N PHE A 399 -21.48 6.21 1.65
CA PHE A 399 -20.40 5.33 2.08
C PHE A 399 -20.65 3.90 1.55
N LEU A 400 -19.80 3.47 0.61
CA LEU A 400 -19.77 2.12 0.08
C LEU A 400 -18.81 1.29 0.93
N LYS A 401 -19.35 0.63 1.97
CA LYS A 401 -18.56 -0.22 2.86
C LYS A 401 -18.22 -1.53 2.16
N GLY A 402 -17.02 -1.66 1.64
CA GLY A 402 -16.58 -2.88 0.96
C GLY A 402 -15.37 -2.66 0.07
N TYR A 403 -15.01 -3.72 -0.63
CA TYR A 403 -14.00 -3.71 -1.68
C TYR A 403 -14.58 -4.23 -2.99
N SER A 404 -14.30 -3.55 -4.08
CA SER A 404 -14.68 -3.99 -5.42
C SER A 404 -13.70 -3.46 -6.46
N GLU A 405 -13.00 -4.37 -7.12
CA GLU A 405 -12.16 -4.05 -8.26
C GLU A 405 -12.99 -3.50 -9.43
N SER A 406 -14.22 -4.01 -9.60
CA SER A 406 -15.14 -3.58 -10.66
C SER A 406 -15.66 -2.16 -10.50
N LEU A 407 -15.62 -1.58 -9.28
CA LEU A 407 -16.03 -0.19 -9.00
C LEU A 407 -14.87 0.80 -9.08
N SER A 408 -13.62 0.39 -8.84
CA SER A 408 -12.49 1.30 -8.73
C SER A 408 -12.32 2.16 -9.99
N GLU A 409 -12.24 1.53 -11.15
CA GLU A 409 -12.09 2.24 -12.43
C GLU A 409 -13.31 3.14 -12.77
N PRO A 410 -14.58 2.70 -12.64
CA PRO A 410 -15.74 3.56 -12.78
C PRO A 410 -15.75 4.78 -11.84
N ILE A 411 -15.30 4.65 -10.60
CA ILE A 411 -15.21 5.77 -9.64
C ILE A 411 -14.20 6.81 -10.15
N TYR A 412 -13.02 6.39 -10.58
CA TYR A 412 -12.01 7.30 -11.13
C TYR A 412 -12.51 7.99 -12.41
N ASN A 413 -13.21 7.28 -13.30
CA ASN A 413 -13.67 7.82 -14.58
C ASN A 413 -14.92 8.71 -14.47
N THR A 414 -15.69 8.62 -13.37
CA THR A 414 -16.98 9.33 -13.24
C THR A 414 -16.90 10.55 -12.32
N GLY A 415 -15.99 10.54 -11.32
CA GLY A 415 -15.83 11.62 -10.36
C GLY A 415 -15.33 12.92 -10.97
N ASP A 416 -15.69 14.03 -10.36
CA ASP A 416 -15.21 15.37 -10.72
C ASP A 416 -13.99 15.77 -9.88
N LEU A 417 -13.94 15.38 -8.60
CA LEU A 417 -12.85 15.66 -7.65
C LEU A 417 -12.54 14.41 -6.82
N PHE A 418 -11.27 14.04 -6.72
CA PHE A 418 -10.82 12.94 -5.87
C PHE A 418 -10.26 13.47 -4.55
N MET A 419 -10.79 12.99 -3.41
CA MET A 419 -10.36 13.44 -2.08
C MET A 419 -9.41 12.44 -1.42
N MET A 420 -8.21 12.90 -1.06
CA MET A 420 -7.19 12.13 -0.33
C MET A 420 -6.70 12.88 0.91
N PRO A 421 -7.47 12.88 2.01
CA PRO A 421 -7.11 13.56 3.25
C PRO A 421 -6.19 12.69 4.12
N SER A 422 -5.21 12.03 3.51
CA SER A 422 -4.30 11.12 4.22
C SER A 422 -3.43 11.87 5.20
N SER A 423 -3.31 11.39 6.44
CA SER A 423 -2.41 11.97 7.45
C SER A 423 -0.94 11.79 7.05
N PHE A 424 -0.64 10.68 6.41
CA PHE A 424 0.63 10.40 5.74
C PHE A 424 0.39 9.52 4.52
N GLU A 425 1.23 9.62 3.50
CA GLU A 425 1.10 8.85 2.26
C GLU A 425 2.47 8.61 1.64
N PRO A 426 3.12 7.46 1.89
CA PRO A 426 4.46 7.19 1.38
C PRO A 426 4.62 7.42 -0.13
N CYS A 427 3.67 6.95 -0.91
CA CYS A 427 3.57 7.24 -2.35
C CYS A 427 2.14 7.57 -2.76
N GLY A 428 1.20 6.63 -2.54
CA GLY A 428 -0.13 6.67 -3.10
C GLY A 428 -0.15 6.28 -4.58
N ILE A 429 -1.16 5.52 -4.98
CA ILE A 429 -1.43 5.17 -6.38
C ILE A 429 -2.81 5.72 -6.79
N SER A 430 -3.74 5.84 -5.84
CA SER A 430 -5.12 6.26 -6.10
C SER A 430 -5.21 7.65 -6.74
N GLN A 431 -4.37 8.63 -6.32
CA GLN A 431 -4.31 9.94 -6.96
C GLN A 431 -3.82 9.86 -8.41
N MET A 432 -2.84 9.00 -8.70
CA MET A 432 -2.34 8.83 -10.06
C MET A 432 -3.42 8.23 -10.97
N LEU A 433 -4.22 7.27 -10.45
CA LEU A 433 -5.34 6.67 -11.16
C LEU A 433 -6.49 7.68 -11.39
N ALA A 434 -6.80 8.51 -10.40
CA ALA A 434 -7.78 9.58 -10.53
C ALA A 434 -7.33 10.62 -11.56
N MET A 435 -6.08 11.09 -11.46
CA MET A 435 -5.50 12.05 -12.41
C MET A 435 -5.44 11.48 -13.83
N ARG A 436 -5.10 10.20 -14.00
CA ARG A 436 -5.14 9.50 -15.28
C ARG A 436 -6.51 9.62 -15.96
N ALA A 437 -7.57 9.56 -15.18
CA ALA A 437 -8.95 9.70 -15.65
C ALA A 437 -9.38 11.17 -15.85
N GLY A 438 -8.51 12.14 -15.53
CA GLY A 438 -8.83 13.58 -15.60
C GLY A 438 -9.56 14.10 -14.36
N GLN A 439 -9.57 13.35 -13.26
CA GLN A 439 -10.13 13.75 -11.98
C GLN A 439 -9.03 14.40 -11.13
N PRO A 440 -9.02 15.75 -10.96
CA PRO A 440 -8.04 16.41 -10.10
C PRO A 440 -8.20 15.93 -8.66
N CYS A 441 -7.10 15.93 -7.91
CA CYS A 441 -7.10 15.52 -6.52
C CYS A 441 -7.06 16.72 -5.58
N ILE A 442 -7.82 16.69 -4.48
CA ILE A 442 -7.58 17.49 -3.30
C ILE A 442 -6.89 16.60 -2.27
N ALA A 443 -5.70 16.96 -1.83
CA ALA A 443 -4.86 16.09 -1.03
C ALA A 443 -4.04 16.85 0.03
N HIS A 444 -3.72 16.15 1.12
CA HIS A 444 -2.75 16.63 2.09
C HIS A 444 -1.35 16.62 1.47
N SER A 445 -0.58 17.69 1.66
CA SER A 445 0.78 17.85 1.12
C SER A 445 1.77 17.02 1.94
N VAL A 446 1.73 15.69 1.78
CA VAL A 446 2.59 14.71 2.45
C VAL A 446 3.08 13.65 1.47
N GLY A 447 4.29 13.14 1.70
CA GLY A 447 4.91 12.04 0.95
C GLY A 447 4.72 12.17 -0.56
N GLY A 448 4.34 11.07 -1.21
CA GLY A 448 4.14 11.03 -2.66
C GLY A 448 2.99 11.89 -3.19
N LEU A 449 2.08 12.37 -2.34
CA LEU A 449 1.06 13.34 -2.77
C LEU A 449 1.70 14.67 -3.14
N THR A 450 2.71 15.12 -2.37
CA THR A 450 3.51 16.31 -2.69
C THR A 450 4.32 16.14 -3.98
N ASP A 451 4.82 14.93 -4.25
CA ASP A 451 5.60 14.64 -5.45
C ASP A 451 4.75 14.53 -6.73
N THR A 452 3.46 14.22 -6.59
CA THR A 452 2.58 13.93 -7.73
C THR A 452 1.58 15.05 -8.05
N ILE A 453 1.21 15.84 -7.06
CA ILE A 453 0.20 16.90 -7.21
C ILE A 453 0.89 18.26 -7.16
N LYS A 454 0.63 19.10 -8.15
CA LYS A 454 1.05 20.50 -8.21
C LYS A 454 -0.16 21.39 -7.95
N ASP A 455 -0.11 22.14 -6.86
CA ASP A 455 -1.22 22.95 -6.40
C ASP A 455 -1.71 23.94 -7.47
N ASN A 456 -3.02 24.00 -7.69
CA ASN A 456 -3.69 24.82 -8.69
C ASN A 456 -3.24 24.58 -10.17
N GLU A 457 -2.39 23.57 -10.44
CA GLU A 457 -1.95 23.21 -11.79
C GLU A 457 -2.61 21.92 -12.27
N ASN A 458 -2.52 20.81 -11.48
CA ASN A 458 -3.09 19.50 -11.79
C ASN A 458 -3.92 18.90 -10.65
N GLY A 459 -4.10 19.66 -9.56
CA GLY A 459 -4.86 19.30 -8.36
C GLY A 459 -4.76 20.41 -7.33
N PHE A 460 -5.11 20.11 -6.08
CA PHE A 460 -5.17 21.05 -4.99
C PHE A 460 -4.52 20.45 -3.75
N LEU A 461 -3.63 21.20 -3.09
CA LEU A 461 -2.92 20.77 -1.91
C LEU A 461 -3.30 21.63 -0.70
N PHE A 462 -3.42 20.97 0.44
CA PHE A 462 -3.50 21.63 1.75
C PHE A 462 -2.43 21.06 2.69
N SER A 463 -2.04 21.85 3.69
CA SER A 463 -1.08 21.45 4.73
C SER A 463 -1.45 22.10 6.06
N GLY A 464 -0.74 21.78 7.13
CA GLY A 464 -0.91 22.42 8.44
C GLY A 464 0.04 21.82 9.47
N ASP A 465 0.38 22.62 10.50
CA ASP A 465 1.36 22.25 11.52
C ASP A 465 0.76 21.40 12.65
N THR A 466 -0.56 21.33 12.73
CA THR A 466 -1.30 20.50 13.69
C THR A 466 -2.45 19.80 12.98
N GLN A 467 -2.94 18.72 13.57
CA GLN A 467 -4.10 18.00 13.02
C GLN A 467 -5.33 18.90 12.84
N LEU A 468 -5.57 19.83 13.78
CA LEU A 468 -6.66 20.80 13.66
C LEU A 468 -6.42 21.77 12.49
N ASN A 469 -5.19 22.28 12.34
CA ASN A 469 -4.86 23.18 11.21
C ASN A 469 -4.96 22.45 9.86
N GLN A 470 -4.51 21.19 9.81
CA GLN A 470 -4.63 20.35 8.60
C GLN A 470 -6.11 20.18 8.21
N ALA A 471 -6.98 19.87 9.18
CA ALA A 471 -8.42 19.73 8.94
C ALA A 471 -9.08 21.08 8.54
N THR A 472 -8.69 22.19 9.17
CA THR A 472 -9.17 23.53 8.81
C THR A 472 -8.78 23.88 7.38
N ASN A 473 -7.51 23.69 7.02
CA ASN A 473 -6.99 24.01 5.71
C ASN A 473 -7.55 23.05 4.64
N MET A 474 -7.88 21.80 4.98
CA MET A 474 -8.61 20.87 4.11
C MET A 474 -9.99 21.43 3.74
N ILE A 475 -10.75 21.91 4.73
CA ILE A 475 -12.09 22.48 4.53
C ILE A 475 -11.99 23.74 3.66
N GLU A 476 -11.07 24.64 3.95
CA GLU A 476 -10.86 25.86 3.14
C GLU A 476 -10.43 25.55 1.71
N CYS A 477 -9.53 24.59 1.53
CA CYS A 477 -9.08 24.14 0.22
C CYS A 477 -10.26 23.56 -0.57
N PHE A 478 -11.11 22.75 0.08
CA PHE A 478 -12.32 22.21 -0.54
C PHE A 478 -13.30 23.30 -0.95
N THR A 479 -13.58 24.28 -0.08
CA THR A 479 -14.45 25.43 -0.37
C THR A 479 -13.95 26.23 -1.57
N LYS A 480 -12.64 26.53 -1.62
CA LYS A 480 -12.00 27.22 -2.75
C LYS A 480 -12.10 26.40 -4.04
N THR A 481 -11.87 25.08 -3.96
CA THR A 481 -11.97 24.18 -5.12
C THR A 481 -13.39 24.11 -5.66
N LEU A 482 -14.39 24.04 -4.79
CA LEU A 482 -15.80 24.04 -5.17
C LEU A 482 -16.18 25.36 -5.83
N ALA A 483 -15.72 26.52 -5.31
CA ALA A 483 -15.93 27.82 -5.92
C ALA A 483 -15.30 27.88 -7.34
N VAL A 484 -14.07 27.39 -7.53
CA VAL A 484 -13.45 27.30 -8.87
C VAL A 484 -14.29 26.44 -9.83
N TYR A 485 -14.85 25.32 -9.34
CA TYR A 485 -15.72 24.48 -10.16
C TYR A 485 -17.03 25.19 -10.57
N LEU A 486 -17.63 25.97 -9.68
CA LEU A 486 -18.91 26.65 -9.90
C LEU A 486 -18.76 27.93 -10.71
N ASP A 487 -17.75 28.75 -10.40
CA ASP A 487 -17.65 30.13 -10.85
C ASP A 487 -16.61 30.31 -11.98
N ASP A 488 -15.58 29.42 -12.06
CA ASP A 488 -14.55 29.45 -13.11
C ASP A 488 -14.37 28.06 -13.74
N ARG A 489 -15.39 27.62 -14.42
CA ARG A 489 -15.41 26.30 -15.08
C ARG A 489 -14.24 26.11 -16.07
N LYS A 490 -13.77 27.19 -16.70
CA LYS A 490 -12.64 27.15 -17.63
C LYS A 490 -11.35 26.77 -16.90
N LYS A 491 -11.07 27.42 -15.77
CA LYS A 491 -9.92 27.11 -14.92
C LYS A 491 -9.98 25.67 -14.39
N TYR A 492 -11.15 25.24 -13.90
CA TYR A 492 -11.33 23.87 -13.43
C TYR A 492 -11.06 22.83 -14.52
N THR A 493 -11.59 23.07 -15.71
CA THR A 493 -11.37 22.19 -16.88
C THR A 493 -9.88 22.13 -17.24
N GLN A 494 -9.16 23.25 -17.20
CA GLN A 494 -7.73 23.27 -17.46
C GLN A 494 -6.94 22.43 -16.43
N ILE A 495 -7.29 22.52 -15.14
CA ILE A 495 -6.68 21.71 -14.07
C ILE A 495 -6.95 20.22 -14.32
N SER A 496 -8.19 19.85 -14.68
CA SER A 496 -8.59 18.49 -15.03
C SER A 496 -7.80 17.94 -16.24
N GLU A 497 -7.63 18.76 -17.29
CA GLU A 497 -6.82 18.39 -18.44
C GLU A 497 -5.33 18.22 -18.09
N ASN A 498 -4.80 19.08 -17.24
CA ASN A 498 -3.41 18.96 -16.76
C ASN A 498 -3.23 17.69 -15.94
N ALA A 499 -4.17 17.36 -15.03
CA ALA A 499 -4.20 16.10 -14.32
C ALA A 499 -4.17 14.91 -15.31
N HIS A 500 -5.06 14.94 -16.31
CA HIS A 500 -5.14 13.89 -17.33
C HIS A 500 -3.86 13.73 -18.15
N LYS A 501 -3.10 14.80 -18.38
CA LYS A 501 -1.83 14.78 -19.14
C LYS A 501 -0.64 14.35 -18.29
N THR A 502 -0.73 14.45 -16.96
CA THR A 502 0.35 14.07 -16.04
C THR A 502 0.57 12.55 -16.06
N ARG A 503 1.84 12.12 -16.14
CA ARG A 503 2.21 10.71 -16.24
C ARG A 503 3.34 10.36 -15.28
N PHE A 504 3.15 9.27 -14.58
CA PHE A 504 4.11 8.65 -13.65
C PHE A 504 4.47 7.27 -14.18
N LEU A 505 5.41 7.20 -15.12
CA LEU A 505 5.71 5.97 -15.86
C LEU A 505 6.66 5.08 -15.08
N TRP A 506 6.33 3.81 -14.94
CA TRP A 506 7.20 2.79 -14.37
C TRP A 506 8.56 2.69 -15.07
N SER A 507 8.65 3.04 -16.36
CA SER A 507 9.91 3.07 -17.10
C SER A 507 10.91 4.10 -16.55
N HIS A 508 10.43 5.22 -15.98
CA HIS A 508 11.30 6.19 -15.31
C HIS A 508 11.83 5.62 -13.99
N SER A 509 10.95 5.06 -13.17
CA SER A 509 11.33 4.42 -11.91
C SER A 509 12.29 3.25 -12.14
N ALA A 510 12.04 2.41 -13.16
CA ALA A 510 12.91 1.28 -13.47
C ALA A 510 14.34 1.70 -13.84
N LYS A 511 14.50 2.80 -14.58
CA LYS A 511 15.84 3.34 -14.90
C LYS A 511 16.56 3.82 -13.64
N GLN A 512 15.85 4.50 -12.73
CA GLN A 512 16.42 4.93 -11.45
C GLN A 512 16.75 3.73 -10.55
N TYR A 513 15.91 2.69 -10.50
CA TYR A 513 16.25 1.45 -9.78
C TYR A 513 17.55 0.83 -10.30
N ILE A 514 17.73 0.79 -11.62
CA ILE A 514 18.95 0.23 -12.23
C ILE A 514 20.17 1.08 -11.89
N SER A 515 20.09 2.44 -12.00
CA SER A 515 21.21 3.32 -11.77
C SER A 515 21.58 3.49 -10.29
N ASP A 516 20.57 3.60 -9.42
CA ASP A 516 20.75 4.08 -8.05
C ASP A 516 20.77 2.92 -7.03
N LEU A 517 20.02 1.84 -7.30
CA LEU A 517 19.88 0.72 -6.37
C LEU A 517 20.67 -0.52 -6.79
N TYR A 518 20.81 -0.78 -8.10
CA TYR A 518 21.35 -2.06 -8.57
C TYR A 518 22.80 -1.95 -9.11
N GLN A 519 23.28 -0.76 -9.38
CA GLN A 519 24.68 -0.50 -9.74
C GLN A 519 25.46 -0.02 -8.53
#